data_d65c14c4e5d034c78bc7db1dd64c5621
#
_entry.id   d65c14c4e5d034c78bc7db1dd64c5621
#
_cell.length_a   1.000
_cell.length_b   1.000
_cell.length_c   1.000
_cell.angle_alpha   90.00
_cell.angle_beta   90.00
_cell.angle_gamma   90.00
#
_symmetry.space_group_name_H-M   'P 1'
#
loop_
_entity.id
_entity.type
_entity.pdbx_description
1 polymer ?
#
loop_
_entity_poly.entity_id
_entity_poly.type
_entity_poly.pdbx_seq_one_letter_code
_entity_poly.pdbx_strand_id
1 'polypeptide(L)'
;RYPVTDHVDELFVQVTFLDAAESHRRRADEFEQCVLRGGANPEERLLREYKRLAGVFNVEISNFERKRYENLSHASNKAMNLNSYIGLLGKSFNEGRRDGRLHLVPAGSGKGTISIPDADYMITLDADSTLSHEYALRLVHLMEQPENERLGVVQTPYTAPPNAPGVLERVAGATTDM
;
A
#
# COMPACT_ATOMS: atom_id res chain seq x y z
N ARG A 1 22.77 -7.84 3.83
CA ARG A 1 22.27 -8.70 2.74
C ARG A 1 21.52 -9.86 3.36
N TYR A 2 20.21 -9.89 3.23
CA TYR A 2 19.40 -11.01 3.73
C TYR A 2 19.44 -12.12 2.68
N PRO A 3 19.78 -13.35 3.04
CA PRO A 3 19.74 -14.46 2.11
C PRO A 3 18.29 -14.82 1.77
N VAL A 4 18.06 -15.23 0.55
CA VAL A 4 16.81 -15.91 0.16
C VAL A 4 16.86 -17.30 0.80
N THR A 5 15.91 -17.61 1.68
CA THR A 5 15.93 -18.80 2.53
C THR A 5 14.82 -19.79 2.23
N ASP A 6 13.70 -19.29 1.68
CA ASP A 6 12.53 -20.12 1.40
C ASP A 6 11.78 -19.64 0.15
N HIS A 7 10.71 -20.35 -0.21
CA HIS A 7 9.88 -20.08 -1.38
C HIS A 7 9.10 -18.75 -1.27
N VAL A 8 8.87 -18.23 -0.06
CA VAL A 8 8.22 -16.92 0.15
C VAL A 8 9.19 -15.81 -0.19
N ASP A 9 10.45 -15.94 0.24
CA ASP A 9 11.52 -15.01 -0.14
C ASP A 9 11.74 -15.02 -1.66
N GLU A 10 11.74 -16.21 -2.29
CA GLU A 10 11.84 -16.35 -3.75
C GLU A 10 10.69 -15.65 -4.47
N LEU A 11 9.46 -15.87 -4.02
CA LEU A 11 8.28 -15.21 -4.57
C LEU A 11 8.36 -13.70 -4.41
N PHE A 12 8.76 -13.21 -3.24
CA PHE A 12 8.95 -11.80 -2.98
C PHE A 12 9.95 -11.17 -3.96
N VAL A 13 11.11 -11.80 -4.14
CA VAL A 13 12.12 -11.34 -5.11
C VAL A 13 11.56 -11.34 -6.52
N GLN A 14 10.85 -12.40 -6.90
CA GLN A 14 10.26 -12.53 -8.23
C GLN A 14 9.26 -11.40 -8.48
N VAL A 15 8.25 -11.26 -7.63
CA VAL A 15 7.14 -10.31 -7.84
C VAL A 15 7.60 -8.85 -7.69
N THR A 16 8.44 -8.58 -6.68
CA THR A 16 8.81 -7.20 -6.34
C THR A 16 9.89 -6.63 -7.25
N PHE A 17 10.85 -7.45 -7.66
CA PHE A 17 12.02 -6.97 -8.41
C PHE A 17 12.06 -7.49 -9.84
N LEU A 18 11.94 -8.80 -10.06
CA LEU A 18 12.15 -9.37 -11.38
C LEU A 18 10.99 -9.08 -12.33
N ASP A 19 9.75 -9.30 -11.89
CA ASP A 19 8.56 -9.02 -12.70
C ASP A 19 8.40 -7.52 -12.96
N ALA A 20 8.73 -6.69 -11.97
CA ALA A 20 8.75 -5.25 -12.13
C ALA A 20 9.79 -4.82 -13.20
N ALA A 21 11.01 -5.35 -13.12
CA ALA A 21 12.06 -5.06 -14.10
C ALA A 21 11.67 -5.54 -15.51
N GLU A 22 11.11 -6.73 -15.63
CA GLU A 22 10.59 -7.28 -16.89
C GLU A 22 9.47 -6.41 -17.48
N SER A 23 8.53 -5.98 -16.64
CA SER A 23 7.45 -5.08 -17.04
C SER A 23 7.99 -3.75 -17.58
N HIS A 24 9.02 -3.17 -16.94
CA HIS A 24 9.65 -1.94 -17.43
C HIS A 24 10.35 -2.15 -18.77
N ARG A 25 11.07 -3.25 -18.96
CA ARG A 25 11.72 -3.59 -20.25
C ARG A 25 10.67 -3.72 -21.35
N ARG A 26 9.63 -4.51 -21.13
CA ARG A 26 8.56 -4.69 -22.11
C ARG A 26 7.91 -3.37 -22.52
N ARG A 27 7.65 -2.47 -21.56
CA ARG A 27 7.10 -1.14 -21.84
C ARG A 27 8.06 -0.28 -22.65
N ALA A 28 9.36 -0.37 -22.39
CA ALA A 28 10.37 0.33 -23.18
C ALA A 28 10.38 -0.15 -24.64
N ASP A 29 10.36 -1.47 -24.82
CA ASP A 29 10.32 -2.09 -26.17
C ASP A 29 9.02 -1.70 -26.93
N GLU A 30 7.87 -1.74 -26.26
CA GLU A 30 6.59 -1.31 -26.84
C GLU A 30 6.62 0.17 -27.25
N PHE A 31 7.28 1.00 -26.46
CA PHE A 31 7.42 2.41 -26.76
C PHE A 31 8.33 2.64 -27.98
N GLU A 32 9.47 1.96 -28.02
CA GLU A 32 10.41 1.99 -29.16
C GLU A 32 9.70 1.56 -30.45
N GLN A 33 8.99 0.44 -30.41
CA GLN A 33 8.21 -0.04 -31.56
C GLN A 33 7.13 0.96 -32.01
N CYS A 34 6.49 1.65 -31.05
CA CYS A 34 5.51 2.68 -31.39
C CYS A 34 6.13 3.85 -32.14
N VAL A 35 7.31 4.30 -31.70
CA VAL A 35 8.06 5.39 -32.34
C VAL A 35 8.49 4.98 -33.74
N LEU A 36 9.06 3.79 -33.91
CA LEU A 36 9.54 3.27 -35.18
C LEU A 36 8.42 3.12 -36.22
N ARG A 37 7.20 2.81 -35.78
CA ARG A 37 6.03 2.65 -36.65
C ARG A 37 5.29 3.99 -36.95
N GLY A 38 5.80 5.12 -36.47
CA GLY A 38 5.15 6.42 -36.65
C GLY A 38 3.81 6.54 -35.93
N GLY A 39 3.69 5.91 -34.76
CA GLY A 39 2.46 5.94 -33.94
C GLY A 39 2.01 7.35 -33.58
N ALA A 40 0.70 7.54 -33.42
CA ALA A 40 0.12 8.82 -33.07
C ALA A 40 0.58 9.31 -31.66
N ASN A 41 0.91 10.59 -31.54
CA ASN A 41 1.25 11.29 -30.30
C ASN A 41 2.34 10.63 -29.42
N PRO A 42 3.55 10.37 -29.94
CA PRO A 42 4.62 9.76 -29.16
C PRO A 42 5.01 10.62 -27.94
N GLU A 43 4.96 11.95 -28.05
CA GLU A 43 5.28 12.87 -26.96
C GLU A 43 4.30 12.78 -25.80
N GLU A 44 3.02 12.70 -26.06
CA GLU A 44 2.00 12.56 -25.03
C GLU A 44 2.11 11.23 -24.30
N ARG A 45 2.40 10.15 -25.03
CA ARG A 45 2.64 8.82 -24.43
C ARG A 45 3.90 8.84 -23.58
N LEU A 46 4.98 9.49 -24.04
CA LEU A 46 6.22 9.65 -23.31
C LEU A 46 5.98 10.43 -22.02
N LEU A 47 5.26 11.55 -22.09
CA LEU A 47 4.93 12.35 -20.92
C LEU A 47 4.12 11.58 -19.89
N ARG A 48 3.16 10.76 -20.33
CA ARG A 48 2.39 9.87 -19.44
C ARG A 48 3.30 8.85 -18.74
N GLU A 49 4.24 8.26 -19.48
CA GLU A 49 5.17 7.28 -18.92
C GLU A 49 6.14 7.93 -17.92
N TYR A 50 6.65 9.13 -18.18
CA TYR A 50 7.44 9.88 -17.20
C TYR A 50 6.66 10.21 -15.93
N LYS A 51 5.40 10.62 -16.05
CA LYS A 51 4.53 10.86 -14.87
C LYS A 51 4.29 9.59 -14.08
N ARG A 52 4.09 8.47 -14.77
CA ARG A 52 3.92 7.15 -14.13
C ARG A 52 5.19 6.76 -13.36
N LEU A 53 6.36 6.86 -13.99
CA LEU A 53 7.64 6.52 -13.37
C LEU A 53 7.96 7.44 -12.18
N ALA A 54 7.71 8.73 -12.31
CA ALA A 54 7.86 9.67 -11.20
C ALA A 54 6.94 9.32 -10.02
N GLY A 55 5.69 8.89 -10.31
CA GLY A 55 4.72 8.47 -9.30
C GLY A 55 5.12 7.22 -8.52
N VAL A 56 5.85 6.29 -9.16
CA VAL A 56 6.31 5.05 -8.50
C VAL A 56 7.21 5.34 -7.28
N PHE A 57 7.97 6.42 -7.34
CA PHE A 57 8.92 6.80 -6.27
C PHE A 57 8.41 7.95 -5.38
N ASN A 58 7.23 8.48 -5.67
CA ASN A 58 6.61 9.54 -4.88
C ASN A 58 5.84 8.95 -3.69
N VAL A 59 6.58 8.45 -2.71
CA VAL A 59 6.05 7.79 -1.52
C VAL A 59 6.60 8.47 -0.27
N GLU A 60 5.72 8.79 0.66
CA GLU A 60 6.08 9.19 2.01
C GLU A 60 5.97 7.98 2.94
N ILE A 61 7.04 7.70 3.68
CA ILE A 61 7.07 6.62 4.66
C ILE A 61 7.12 7.24 6.04
N SER A 62 6.17 6.89 6.88
CA SER A 62 6.12 7.34 8.27
C SER A 62 5.93 6.18 9.23
N ASN A 63 6.29 6.39 10.48
CA ASN A 63 6.08 5.44 11.57
C ASN A 63 5.22 6.09 12.65
N PHE A 64 4.22 5.36 13.12
CA PHE A 64 3.33 5.82 14.19
C PHE A 64 3.16 4.73 15.24
N GLU A 65 3.70 4.98 16.44
CA GLU A 65 3.60 4.08 17.57
C GLU A 65 2.49 4.54 18.54
N ARG A 66 1.30 4.01 18.36
CA ARG A 66 0.13 4.33 19.18
C ARG A 66 0.39 4.27 20.67
N LYS A 67 1.04 3.22 21.14
CA LYS A 67 1.27 2.94 22.56
C LYS A 67 2.28 3.87 23.24
N ARG A 68 2.95 4.75 22.50
CA ARG A 68 3.76 5.84 23.07
C ARG A 68 2.88 6.88 23.78
N TYR A 69 1.62 7.01 23.36
CA TYR A 69 0.73 8.04 23.85
C TYR A 69 -0.27 7.48 24.84
N GLU A 70 -0.26 7.98 26.08
CA GLU A 70 -1.12 7.51 27.17
C GLU A 70 -2.63 7.68 26.85
N ASN A 71 -2.97 8.70 26.10
CA ASN A 71 -4.34 9.01 25.74
C ASN A 71 -4.86 8.25 24.50
N LEU A 72 -4.07 7.36 23.92
CA LEU A 72 -4.52 6.44 22.89
C LEU A 72 -4.72 5.03 23.46
N SER A 73 -5.51 4.21 22.78
CA SER A 73 -5.77 2.86 23.23
C SER A 73 -4.49 2.01 23.31
N HIS A 74 -4.30 1.30 24.41
CA HIS A 74 -3.20 0.35 24.63
C HIS A 74 -3.61 -1.12 24.39
N ALA A 75 -4.85 -1.38 23.94
CA ALA A 75 -5.32 -2.72 23.64
C ALA A 75 -4.45 -3.42 22.58
N SER A 76 -4.01 -4.65 22.87
CA SER A 76 -3.09 -5.41 22.03
C SER A 76 -3.86 -6.22 20.98
N ASN A 77 -4.52 -5.53 20.04
CA ASN A 77 -5.17 -6.18 18.91
C ASN A 77 -5.07 -5.30 17.65
N LYS A 78 -5.17 -5.94 16.49
CA LYS A 78 -5.04 -5.30 15.17
C LYS A 78 -6.14 -4.25 14.95
N ALA A 79 -7.39 -4.56 15.29
CA ALA A 79 -8.51 -3.66 15.07
C ALA A 79 -8.30 -2.31 15.78
N MET A 80 -7.87 -2.32 17.06
CA MET A 80 -7.58 -1.09 17.79
C MET A 80 -6.36 -0.35 17.27
N ASN A 81 -5.39 -1.07 16.70
CA ASN A 81 -4.25 -0.43 16.06
C ASN A 81 -4.68 0.37 14.84
N LEU A 82 -5.47 -0.24 13.96
CA LEU A 82 -6.00 0.38 12.76
C LEU A 82 -6.96 1.53 13.11
N ASN A 83 -7.96 1.29 13.94
CA ASN A 83 -8.96 2.31 14.31
C ASN A 83 -8.35 3.54 14.98
N SER A 84 -7.31 3.36 15.80
CA SER A 84 -6.64 4.50 16.42
C SER A 84 -5.95 5.39 15.38
N TYR A 85 -5.30 4.79 14.38
CA TYR A 85 -4.66 5.56 13.30
C TYR A 85 -5.67 6.20 12.36
N ILE A 86 -6.71 5.45 11.96
CA ILE A 86 -7.81 5.95 11.11
C ILE A 86 -8.47 7.19 11.75
N GLY A 87 -8.70 7.16 13.05
CA GLY A 87 -9.28 8.29 13.77
C GLY A 87 -8.41 9.57 13.79
N LEU A 88 -7.15 9.47 13.39
CA LEU A 88 -6.20 10.59 13.33
C LEU A 88 -6.03 11.17 11.92
N LEU A 89 -6.52 10.51 10.88
CA LEU A 89 -6.37 10.96 9.49
C LEU A 89 -6.85 12.41 9.29
N GLY A 90 -6.13 13.17 8.48
CA GLY A 90 -6.43 14.56 8.18
C GLY A 90 -6.19 15.55 9.33
N LYS A 91 -5.59 15.12 10.43
CA LYS A 91 -5.41 15.95 11.62
C LYS A 91 -3.93 16.20 11.95
N SER A 92 -3.69 17.29 12.66
CA SER A 92 -2.37 17.66 13.15
C SER A 92 -2.35 17.67 14.68
N PHE A 93 -1.22 17.25 15.25
CA PHE A 93 -1.04 17.07 16.68
C PHE A 93 0.31 17.60 17.14
N ASN A 94 0.41 17.86 18.44
CA ASN A 94 1.64 18.12 19.16
C ASN A 94 1.87 17.05 20.22
N GLU A 95 3.11 16.77 20.53
CA GLU A 95 3.45 15.96 21.70
C GLU A 95 3.40 16.84 22.96
N GLY A 96 2.57 16.46 23.92
CA GLY A 96 2.50 17.07 25.24
C GLY A 96 2.92 16.08 26.33
N ARG A 97 3.36 16.58 27.48
CA ARG A 97 3.60 15.75 28.67
C ARG A 97 2.62 16.11 29.76
N ARG A 98 2.00 15.09 30.36
CA ARG A 98 1.13 15.24 31.53
C ARG A 98 1.50 14.11 32.50
N ASP A 99 1.83 14.48 33.73
CA ASP A 99 2.30 13.56 34.78
C ASP A 99 3.48 12.69 34.34
N GLY A 100 4.42 13.26 33.57
CA GLY A 100 5.58 12.56 33.03
C GLY A 100 5.30 11.69 31.82
N ARG A 101 4.03 11.45 31.46
CA ARG A 101 3.61 10.60 30.34
C ARG A 101 3.36 11.41 29.06
N LEU A 102 3.63 10.79 27.91
CA LEU A 102 3.45 11.43 26.62
C LEU A 102 1.99 11.36 26.17
N HIS A 103 1.48 12.47 25.68
CA HIS A 103 0.12 12.62 25.17
C HIS A 103 0.14 13.20 23.77
N LEU A 104 -0.70 12.70 22.90
CA LEU A 104 -0.96 13.28 21.59
C LEU A 104 -2.07 14.32 21.72
N VAL A 105 -1.73 15.59 21.52
CA VAL A 105 -2.65 16.73 21.74
C VAL A 105 -2.98 17.37 20.40
N PRO A 106 -4.27 17.55 20.05
CA PRO A 106 -4.65 18.26 18.82
C PRO A 106 -3.99 19.64 18.72
N ALA A 107 -3.46 19.97 17.56
CA ALA A 107 -2.76 21.25 17.33
C ALA A 107 -3.70 22.45 17.16
N GLY A 108 -5.01 22.25 17.23
CA GLY A 108 -6.00 23.30 16.97
C GLY A 108 -5.93 23.81 15.52
N SER A 109 -5.99 25.14 15.35
CA SER A 109 -5.92 25.79 14.04
C SER A 109 -4.50 25.96 13.48
N GLY A 110 -3.48 25.53 14.23
CA GLY A 110 -2.07 25.62 13.83
C GLY A 110 -1.53 24.33 13.19
N LYS A 111 -0.35 24.43 12.56
CA LYS A 111 0.40 23.24 12.15
C LYS A 111 0.98 22.56 13.39
N GLY A 112 0.64 21.28 13.57
CA GLY A 112 1.27 20.44 14.60
C GLY A 112 2.65 19.93 14.18
N THR A 113 3.39 19.41 15.15
CA THR A 113 4.67 18.74 14.90
C THR A 113 4.48 17.37 14.27
N ILE A 114 3.29 16.76 14.43
CA ILE A 114 2.88 15.49 13.83
C ILE A 114 1.66 15.78 12.97
N SER A 115 1.77 15.56 11.68
CA SER A 115 0.65 15.68 10.74
C SER A 115 0.34 14.31 10.18
N ILE A 116 -0.89 13.86 10.35
CA ILE A 116 -1.37 12.63 9.76
C ILE A 116 -2.07 12.99 8.44
N PRO A 117 -1.61 12.50 7.30
CA PRO A 117 -2.18 12.86 6.01
C PRO A 117 -3.65 12.50 5.93
N ASP A 118 -4.40 13.27 5.19
CA ASP A 118 -5.74 12.90 4.74
C ASP A 118 -5.64 12.04 3.49
N ALA A 119 -6.64 11.19 3.24
CA ALA A 119 -6.65 10.29 2.10
C ALA A 119 -8.08 9.96 1.67
N ASP A 120 -8.31 9.95 0.37
CA ASP A 120 -9.58 9.51 -0.20
C ASP A 120 -9.76 7.99 -0.06
N TYR A 121 -8.64 7.25 -0.12
CA TYR A 121 -8.61 5.79 0.02
C TYR A 121 -7.53 5.35 0.99
N MET A 122 -7.80 4.27 1.69
CA MET A 122 -6.86 3.65 2.61
C MET A 122 -6.83 2.13 2.40
N ILE A 123 -5.63 1.59 2.28
CA ILE A 123 -5.40 0.15 2.22
C ILE A 123 -4.76 -0.28 3.55
N THR A 124 -5.37 -1.26 4.21
CA THR A 124 -4.80 -1.87 5.41
C THR A 124 -4.21 -3.24 5.07
N LEU A 125 -2.96 -3.45 5.46
CA LEU A 125 -2.22 -4.66 5.16
C LEU A 125 -1.57 -5.22 6.42
N ASP A 126 -1.37 -6.53 6.44
CA ASP A 126 -0.42 -7.14 7.36
C ASP A 126 1.01 -6.92 6.86
N ALA A 127 1.98 -6.89 7.78
CA ALA A 127 3.37 -6.58 7.44
C ALA A 127 4.03 -7.62 6.51
N ASP A 128 3.48 -8.82 6.46
CA ASP A 128 3.90 -9.96 5.66
C ASP A 128 3.04 -10.19 4.40
N SER A 129 2.10 -9.29 4.12
CA SER A 129 1.25 -9.38 2.92
C SER A 129 1.97 -8.88 1.69
N THR A 130 1.89 -9.64 0.61
CA THR A 130 2.37 -9.23 -0.72
C THR A 130 1.17 -8.85 -1.60
N LEU A 131 1.24 -7.69 -2.23
CA LEU A 131 0.21 -7.21 -3.15
C LEU A 131 0.62 -7.43 -4.61
N SER A 132 -0.35 -7.74 -5.45
CA SER A 132 -0.13 -7.68 -6.89
C SER A 132 0.12 -6.23 -7.34
N HIS A 133 0.89 -6.07 -8.41
CA HIS A 133 1.39 -4.76 -8.88
C HIS A 133 0.30 -3.71 -9.12
N GLU A 134 -0.88 -4.12 -9.59
CA GLU A 134 -1.99 -3.20 -9.89
C GLU A 134 -3.12 -3.25 -8.86
N TYR A 135 -2.89 -3.87 -7.71
CA TYR A 135 -3.92 -4.13 -6.72
C TYR A 135 -4.68 -2.86 -6.30
N ALA A 136 -3.96 -1.85 -5.86
CA ALA A 136 -4.55 -0.59 -5.43
C ALA A 136 -5.34 0.10 -6.55
N LEU A 137 -4.76 0.16 -7.76
CA LEU A 137 -5.41 0.77 -8.93
C LEU A 137 -6.70 0.06 -9.31
N ARG A 138 -6.73 -1.26 -9.26
CA ARG A 138 -7.93 -2.05 -9.58
C ARG A 138 -9.04 -1.81 -8.56
N LEU A 139 -8.70 -1.74 -7.27
CA LEU A 139 -9.70 -1.48 -6.23
C LEU A 139 -10.23 -0.06 -6.31
N VAL A 140 -9.39 0.94 -6.48
CA VAL A 140 -9.84 2.33 -6.67
C VAL A 140 -10.70 2.43 -7.91
N HIS A 141 -10.28 1.84 -9.04
CA HIS A 141 -11.10 1.83 -10.25
C HIS A 141 -12.47 1.18 -10.03
N LEU A 142 -12.54 0.08 -9.28
CA LEU A 142 -13.81 -0.56 -8.92
C LEU A 142 -14.69 0.38 -8.08
N MET A 143 -14.13 1.03 -7.08
CA MET A 143 -14.87 1.91 -6.18
C MET A 143 -15.36 3.19 -6.87
N GLU A 144 -14.65 3.66 -7.90
CA GLU A 144 -14.98 4.85 -8.68
C GLU A 144 -16.06 4.59 -9.78
N GLN A 145 -16.50 3.34 -9.96
CA GLN A 145 -17.57 3.08 -10.90
C GLN A 145 -18.90 3.67 -10.41
N PRO A 146 -19.71 4.29 -11.28
CA PRO A 146 -20.99 4.92 -10.89
C PRO A 146 -21.94 3.98 -10.14
N GLU A 147 -21.96 2.70 -10.50
CA GLU A 147 -22.74 1.66 -9.85
C GLU A 147 -22.28 1.34 -8.43
N ASN A 148 -21.04 1.70 -8.09
CA ASN A 148 -20.39 1.44 -6.81
C ASN A 148 -20.31 2.67 -5.88
N GLU A 149 -21.02 3.75 -6.19
CA GLU A 149 -21.02 5.01 -5.44
C GLU A 149 -21.22 4.82 -3.92
N ARG A 150 -21.94 3.78 -3.52
CA ARG A 150 -22.21 3.46 -2.11
C ARG A 150 -21.25 2.43 -1.50
N LEU A 151 -20.24 2.00 -2.23
CA LEU A 151 -19.28 1.00 -1.79
C LEU A 151 -18.21 1.66 -0.90
N GLY A 152 -18.34 1.48 0.40
CA GLY A 152 -17.42 2.07 1.38
C GLY A 152 -16.24 1.18 1.75
N VAL A 153 -16.32 -0.13 1.52
CA VAL A 153 -15.26 -1.11 1.87
C VAL A 153 -15.21 -2.21 0.84
N VAL A 154 -14.00 -2.56 0.41
CA VAL A 154 -13.74 -3.73 -0.44
C VAL A 154 -12.73 -4.62 0.27
N GLN A 155 -13.07 -5.89 0.38
CA GLN A 155 -12.17 -6.92 0.87
C GLN A 155 -11.96 -7.94 -0.23
N THR A 156 -10.70 -8.25 -0.51
CA THR A 156 -10.33 -9.30 -1.46
C THR A 156 -9.96 -10.57 -0.72
N PRO A 157 -10.13 -11.75 -1.35
CA PRO A 157 -9.64 -12.99 -0.79
C PRO A 157 -8.11 -12.96 -0.65
N TYR A 158 -7.60 -13.65 0.34
CA TYR A 158 -6.19 -13.99 0.46
C TYR A 158 -5.94 -15.30 -0.30
N THR A 159 -4.80 -15.40 -0.94
CA THR A 159 -4.35 -16.66 -1.51
C THR A 159 -2.97 -17.01 -0.95
N ALA A 160 -2.70 -18.28 -0.76
CA ALA A 160 -1.36 -18.72 -0.43
C ALA A 160 -0.41 -18.51 -1.62
N PRO A 161 0.90 -18.35 -1.37
CA PRO A 161 1.88 -18.28 -2.44
C PRO A 161 1.72 -19.45 -3.41
N PRO A 162 1.73 -19.21 -4.73
CA PRO A 162 1.64 -20.30 -5.71
C PRO A 162 2.80 -21.28 -5.51
N ASN A 163 2.51 -22.58 -5.69
CA ASN A 163 3.49 -23.66 -5.52
C ASN A 163 4.04 -23.85 -4.10
N ALA A 164 3.30 -23.42 -3.07
CA ALA A 164 3.68 -23.64 -1.69
C ALA A 164 4.02 -25.14 -1.44
N PRO A 165 5.19 -25.46 -0.89
CA PRO A 165 5.65 -26.85 -0.72
C PRO A 165 4.89 -27.58 0.38
N GLY A 166 4.39 -26.86 1.39
CA GLY A 166 3.69 -27.39 2.54
C GLY A 166 2.25 -27.83 2.23
N VAL A 167 1.82 -28.96 2.78
CA VAL A 167 0.43 -29.42 2.64
C VAL A 167 -0.54 -28.44 3.29
N LEU A 168 -0.19 -27.92 4.47
CA LEU A 168 -1.02 -26.96 5.22
C LEU A 168 -1.20 -25.66 4.45
N GLU A 169 -0.15 -25.13 3.84
CA GLU A 169 -0.20 -23.93 3.02
C GLU A 169 -1.10 -24.10 1.80
N ARG A 170 -1.01 -25.26 1.11
CA ARG A 170 -1.89 -25.57 -0.02
C ARG A 170 -3.35 -25.70 0.39
N VAL A 171 -3.62 -26.33 1.55
CA VAL A 171 -4.98 -26.42 2.08
C VAL A 171 -5.51 -25.05 2.47
N ALA A 172 -4.69 -24.22 3.13
CA ALA A 172 -5.07 -22.85 3.47
C ALA A 172 -5.41 -22.03 2.21
N GLY A 173 -4.57 -22.10 1.16
CA GLY A 173 -4.86 -21.47 -0.12
C GLY A 173 -6.18 -21.94 -0.73
N ALA A 174 -6.41 -23.24 -0.80
CA ALA A 174 -7.64 -23.80 -1.35
C ALA A 174 -8.91 -23.41 -0.59
N THR A 175 -8.81 -23.09 0.71
CA THR A 175 -9.96 -22.64 1.51
C THR A 175 -10.23 -21.13 1.38
N THR A 176 -9.27 -20.35 0.91
CA THR A 176 -9.41 -18.90 0.72
C THR A 176 -9.77 -18.52 -0.72
N ASP A 177 -9.57 -19.41 -1.69
CA ASP A 177 -9.89 -19.21 -3.11
C ASP A 177 -11.39 -19.49 -3.44
N MET A 178 -12.21 -19.77 -2.44
CA MET A 178 -13.66 -19.93 -2.57
C MET A 178 -14.40 -18.64 -2.28
#